data_f8557e8eeeb5724277b52fb6a941c9db
#
_entry.id   f8557e8eeeb5724277b52fb6a941c9db
#
_cell.length_a   1.000
_cell.length_b   1.000
_cell.length_c   1.000
_cell.angle_alpha   90.00
_cell.angle_beta   90.00
_cell.angle_gamma   90.00
#
_symmetry.space_group_name_H-M   'P 1'
#
loop_
_entity.id
_entity.type
_entity.pdbx_description
1 polymer ?
#
loop_
_entity_poly.entity_id
_entity_poly.type
_entity_poly.pdbx_seq_one_letter_code
_entity_poly.pdbx_strand_id
1 'polypeptide(L)'
;NINAVNALLKIVEEPNENIFFILIHNNEKSILSTLRSRCLTFKINLSFTKCIEVTNKLLGKNILDLINHELFTNYNTPGDLINLLDFANERKINLKKYSLVEFLTLLIDNSYYKKNKTIKDLLLNFIELFFLKKYNITDNKNSVFNNYHEFLLKINNTNKFNLDYESLFLEFKSKILNG
;
A
#
# COMPACT_ATOMS: atom_id res chain seq x y z
N ASN A 1 10.19 0.17 20.04
CA ASN A 1 10.78 0.68 21.27
C ASN A 1 12.29 0.34 21.26
N ILE A 2 13.16 1.35 21.36
CA ILE A 2 14.63 1.22 21.31
C ILE A 2 15.14 0.28 22.42
N ASN A 3 14.55 0.35 23.60
CA ASN A 3 14.96 -0.49 24.73
C ASN A 3 14.68 -1.98 24.48
N ALA A 4 13.56 -2.30 23.84
CA ALA A 4 13.24 -3.69 23.46
C ALA A 4 14.20 -4.21 22.38
N VAL A 5 14.62 -3.37 21.45
CA VAL A 5 15.62 -3.75 20.43
C VAL A 5 17.00 -3.95 21.07
N ASN A 6 17.41 -3.11 22.01
CA ASN A 6 18.68 -3.26 22.72
C ASN A 6 18.73 -4.54 23.57
N ALA A 7 17.60 -4.94 24.16
CA ALA A 7 17.50 -6.23 24.85
C ALA A 7 17.62 -7.42 23.86
N LEU A 8 17.05 -7.28 22.66
CA LEU A 8 17.14 -8.31 21.61
C LEU A 8 18.55 -8.44 21.06
N LEU A 9 19.33 -7.35 20.99
CA LEU A 9 20.69 -7.37 20.46
C LEU A 9 21.59 -8.37 21.20
N LYS A 10 21.52 -8.43 22.53
CA LYS A 10 22.31 -9.38 23.35
C LYS A 10 22.00 -10.83 22.99
N ILE A 11 20.71 -11.14 22.77
CA ILE A 11 20.28 -12.51 22.45
C ILE A 11 20.64 -12.88 21.00
N VAL A 12 20.66 -11.90 20.09
CA VAL A 12 21.06 -12.11 18.68
C VAL A 12 22.57 -12.25 18.54
N GLU A 13 23.37 -11.56 19.38
CA GLU A 13 24.83 -11.64 19.39
C GLU A 13 25.35 -12.99 19.92
N GLU A 14 24.71 -13.48 20.97
CA GLU A 14 25.10 -14.73 21.65
C GLU A 14 23.89 -15.66 21.76
N PRO A 15 23.40 -16.23 20.64
CA PRO A 15 22.28 -17.14 20.69
C PRO A 15 22.69 -18.46 21.38
N ASN A 16 21.79 -19.02 22.18
CA ASN A 16 22.00 -20.37 22.70
C ASN A 16 22.11 -21.37 21.54
N GLU A 17 22.82 -22.45 21.74
CA GLU A 17 22.98 -23.53 20.75
C GLU A 17 21.60 -23.97 20.18
N ASN A 18 21.52 -24.09 18.86
CA ASN A 18 20.32 -24.49 18.11
C ASN A 18 19.14 -23.49 18.13
N ILE A 19 19.35 -22.21 18.48
CA ILE A 19 18.35 -21.16 18.36
C ILE A 19 18.62 -20.31 17.13
N PHE A 20 17.59 -20.13 16.28
CA PHE A 20 17.62 -19.27 15.09
C PHE A 20 16.57 -18.18 15.23
N PHE A 21 16.92 -16.94 14.90
CA PHE A 21 16.00 -15.80 14.87
C PHE A 21 15.66 -15.45 13.43
N ILE A 22 14.36 -15.38 13.12
CA ILE A 22 13.86 -14.89 11.84
C ILE A 22 13.18 -13.54 12.10
N LEU A 23 13.77 -12.46 11.57
CA LEU A 23 13.22 -11.12 11.65
C LEU A 23 12.52 -10.79 10.35
N ILE A 24 11.20 -10.63 10.40
CA ILE A 24 10.38 -10.24 9.26
C ILE A 24 10.13 -8.74 9.34
N HIS A 25 10.44 -8.04 8.26
CA HIS A 25 10.34 -6.59 8.20
C HIS A 25 9.79 -6.17 6.83
N ASN A 26 8.81 -5.29 6.84
CA ASN A 26 8.38 -4.55 5.66
C ASN A 26 9.20 -3.24 5.57
N ASN A 27 9.48 -2.75 4.37
CA ASN A 27 10.35 -1.59 4.15
C ASN A 27 9.80 -0.25 4.68
N GLU A 28 8.66 -0.22 5.36
CA GLU A 28 8.01 1.00 5.85
C GLU A 28 8.77 1.70 6.98
N LYS A 29 9.56 0.97 7.75
CA LYS A 29 10.36 1.52 8.86
C LYS A 29 11.79 1.04 8.77
N SER A 30 12.74 1.94 9.02
CA SER A 30 14.15 1.55 9.08
C SER A 30 14.42 0.60 10.26
N ILE A 31 15.05 -0.54 9.99
CA ILE A 31 15.65 -1.36 11.06
C ILE A 31 16.87 -0.62 11.60
N LEU A 32 17.06 -0.67 12.92
CA LEU A 32 18.29 -0.12 13.53
C LEU A 32 19.51 -0.76 12.86
N SER A 33 20.46 0.08 12.49
CA SER A 33 21.71 -0.33 11.83
C SER A 33 22.47 -1.39 12.63
N THR A 34 22.43 -1.30 13.96
CA THR A 34 23.02 -2.26 14.90
C THR A 34 22.43 -3.66 14.80
N LEU A 35 21.09 -3.78 14.59
CA LEU A 35 20.44 -5.06 14.40
C LEU A 35 20.69 -5.60 12.98
N ARG A 36 20.66 -4.72 11.99
CA ARG A 36 20.90 -5.09 10.58
C ARG A 36 22.31 -5.65 10.36
N SER A 37 23.33 -5.10 11.04
CA SER A 37 24.71 -5.57 10.92
C SER A 37 24.96 -6.97 11.49
N ARG A 38 24.02 -7.50 12.30
CA ARG A 38 24.11 -8.81 12.96
C ARG A 38 23.22 -9.87 12.31
N CYS A 39 22.52 -9.52 11.24
CA CYS A 39 21.60 -10.40 10.55
C CYS A 39 22.00 -10.59 9.10
N LEU A 40 21.81 -11.81 8.59
CA LEU A 40 21.81 -12.04 7.15
C LEU A 40 20.51 -11.46 6.56
N THR A 41 20.64 -10.55 5.62
CA THR A 41 19.48 -9.89 5.00
C THR A 41 19.11 -10.56 3.69
N PHE A 42 17.91 -11.11 3.62
CA PHE A 42 17.32 -11.64 2.39
C PHE A 42 16.23 -10.70 1.91
N LYS A 43 16.36 -10.20 0.69
CA LYS A 43 15.33 -9.40 0.05
C LYS A 43 14.40 -10.30 -0.74
N ILE A 44 13.15 -10.41 -0.32
CA ILE A 44 12.14 -11.23 -0.99
C ILE A 44 11.27 -10.30 -1.85
N ASN A 45 11.46 -10.38 -3.16
CA ASN A 45 10.63 -9.66 -4.12
C ASN A 45 9.60 -10.65 -4.68
N LEU A 46 8.32 -10.35 -4.50
CA LEU A 46 7.24 -11.10 -5.13
C LEU A 46 6.91 -10.48 -6.49
N SER A 47 7.01 -11.28 -7.56
CA SER A 47 6.43 -10.88 -8.85
C SER A 47 4.90 -10.84 -8.74
N PHE A 48 4.23 -10.10 -9.63
CA PHE A 48 2.77 -10.06 -9.69
C PHE A 48 2.15 -11.47 -9.74
N THR A 49 2.66 -12.32 -10.63
CA THR A 49 2.19 -13.72 -10.77
C THR A 49 2.32 -14.49 -9.45
N LYS A 50 3.45 -14.35 -8.76
CA LYS A 50 3.68 -15.04 -7.48
C LYS A 50 2.80 -14.48 -6.37
N CYS A 51 2.56 -13.18 -6.37
CA CYS A 51 1.61 -12.55 -5.44
C CYS A 51 0.20 -13.13 -5.61
N ILE A 52 -0.29 -13.21 -6.86
CA ILE A 52 -1.60 -13.82 -7.18
C ILE A 52 -1.65 -15.29 -6.74
N GLU A 53 -0.62 -16.08 -7.06
CA GLU A 53 -0.55 -17.49 -6.68
C GLU A 53 -0.65 -17.69 -5.15
N VAL A 54 0.12 -16.92 -4.38
CA VAL A 54 0.10 -16.97 -2.91
C VAL A 54 -1.26 -16.53 -2.38
N THR A 55 -1.83 -15.45 -2.92
CA THR A 55 -3.15 -14.97 -2.50
C THR A 55 -4.24 -16.01 -2.77
N ASN A 56 -4.24 -16.63 -3.95
CA ASN A 56 -5.19 -17.67 -4.30
C ASN A 56 -5.10 -18.89 -3.37
N LYS A 57 -3.88 -19.29 -2.99
CA LYS A 57 -3.67 -20.37 -2.02
C LYS A 57 -4.24 -20.04 -0.64
N LEU A 58 -4.04 -18.81 -0.18
CA LEU A 58 -4.56 -18.35 1.11
C LEU A 58 -6.09 -18.24 1.13
N LEU A 59 -6.69 -17.78 0.03
CA LEU A 59 -8.14 -17.58 -0.07
C LEU A 59 -8.91 -18.87 -0.46
N GLY A 60 -8.22 -19.86 -1.06
CA GLY A 60 -8.90 -21.01 -1.68
C GLY A 60 -9.76 -20.64 -2.90
N LYS A 61 -9.56 -19.46 -3.48
CA LYS A 61 -10.34 -18.92 -4.60
C LYS A 61 -9.42 -18.14 -5.55
N ASN A 62 -9.86 -17.99 -6.80
CA ASN A 62 -9.11 -17.16 -7.76
C ASN A 62 -9.45 -15.67 -7.57
N ILE A 63 -8.48 -14.89 -7.13
CA ILE A 63 -8.66 -13.46 -6.87
C ILE A 63 -8.98 -12.65 -8.13
N LEU A 64 -8.52 -13.10 -9.30
CA LEU A 64 -8.80 -12.43 -10.58
C LEU A 64 -10.29 -12.45 -10.95
N ASP A 65 -11.07 -13.36 -10.37
CA ASP A 65 -12.53 -13.42 -10.56
C ASP A 65 -13.29 -12.48 -9.60
N LEU A 66 -12.62 -12.07 -8.51
CA LEU A 66 -13.22 -11.26 -7.44
C LEU A 66 -12.93 -9.77 -7.57
N ILE A 67 -11.81 -9.40 -8.18
CA ILE A 67 -11.34 -8.02 -8.30
C ILE A 67 -11.25 -7.63 -9.77
N ASN A 68 -11.65 -6.39 -10.10
CA ASN A 68 -11.45 -5.83 -11.43
C ASN A 68 -9.95 -5.67 -11.72
N HIS A 69 -9.54 -6.02 -12.94
CA HIS A 69 -8.13 -5.94 -13.37
C HIS A 69 -7.53 -4.53 -13.21
N GLU A 70 -8.34 -3.49 -13.25
CA GLU A 70 -7.89 -2.12 -13.07
C GLU A 70 -7.41 -1.80 -11.65
N LEU A 71 -7.83 -2.59 -10.66
CA LEU A 71 -7.48 -2.40 -9.26
C LEU A 71 -6.20 -3.13 -8.84
N PHE A 72 -5.55 -3.85 -9.76
CA PHE A 72 -4.26 -4.47 -9.47
C PHE A 72 -3.11 -3.50 -9.75
N THR A 73 -2.17 -3.44 -8.82
CA THR A 73 -0.87 -2.75 -8.99
C THR A 73 0.25 -3.79 -9.11
N ASN A 74 1.35 -3.41 -9.72
CA ASN A 74 2.54 -4.28 -9.79
C ASN A 74 3.21 -4.47 -8.40
N TYR A 75 2.81 -3.69 -7.41
CA TYR A 75 3.39 -3.66 -6.07
C TYR A 75 2.46 -4.24 -5.00
N ASN A 76 1.29 -4.78 -5.39
CA ASN A 76 0.40 -5.43 -4.43
C ASN A 76 1.11 -6.58 -3.73
N THR A 77 0.98 -6.63 -2.42
CA THR A 77 1.32 -7.81 -1.63
C THR A 77 0.08 -8.70 -1.46
N PRO A 78 0.25 -10.00 -1.15
CA PRO A 78 -0.88 -10.85 -0.79
C PRO A 78 -1.73 -10.27 0.34
N GLY A 79 -1.08 -9.63 1.33
CA GLY A 79 -1.77 -8.96 2.43
C GLY A 79 -2.64 -7.79 1.98
N ASP A 80 -2.16 -6.95 1.04
CA ASP A 80 -2.93 -5.83 0.50
C ASP A 80 -4.19 -6.31 -0.22
N LEU A 81 -4.07 -7.38 -1.00
CA LEU A 81 -5.19 -7.96 -1.74
C LEU A 81 -6.23 -8.60 -0.80
N ILE A 82 -5.78 -9.27 0.27
CA ILE A 82 -6.67 -9.82 1.29
C ILE A 82 -7.38 -8.68 2.04
N ASN A 83 -6.65 -7.67 2.50
CA ASN A 83 -7.22 -6.50 3.18
C ASN A 83 -8.26 -5.77 2.31
N LEU A 84 -8.00 -5.66 1.00
CA LEU A 84 -8.93 -5.08 0.06
C LEU A 84 -10.22 -5.90 -0.06
N LEU A 85 -10.12 -7.23 -0.12
CA LEU A 85 -11.27 -8.13 -0.16
C LEU A 85 -12.06 -8.10 1.14
N ASP A 86 -11.39 -8.13 2.29
CA ASP A 86 -12.03 -8.07 3.60
C ASP A 86 -12.82 -6.77 3.77
N PHE A 87 -12.22 -5.64 3.41
CA PHE A 87 -12.91 -4.36 3.37
C PHE A 87 -14.14 -4.39 2.45
N ALA A 88 -13.99 -4.94 1.25
CA ALA A 88 -15.09 -5.02 0.28
C ALA A 88 -16.24 -5.90 0.80
N ASN A 89 -15.92 -7.02 1.44
CA ASN A 89 -16.90 -7.93 2.05
C ASN A 89 -17.65 -7.24 3.20
N GLU A 90 -16.94 -6.57 4.11
CA GLU A 90 -17.53 -5.83 5.22
C GLU A 90 -18.50 -4.74 4.74
N ARG A 91 -18.20 -4.10 3.62
CA ARG A 91 -19.01 -3.00 3.03
C ARG A 91 -19.99 -3.47 1.96
N LYS A 92 -20.03 -4.78 1.65
CA LYS A 92 -20.85 -5.37 0.59
C LYS A 92 -20.56 -4.75 -0.78
N ILE A 93 -19.31 -4.42 -1.05
CA ILE A 93 -18.82 -3.84 -2.30
C ILE A 93 -18.40 -4.97 -3.24
N ASN A 94 -18.91 -5.00 -4.46
CA ASN A 94 -18.46 -5.93 -5.49
C ASN A 94 -17.32 -5.30 -6.31
N LEU A 95 -16.07 -5.58 -5.92
CA LEU A 95 -14.88 -5.02 -6.57
C LEU A 95 -14.74 -5.35 -8.05
N LYS A 96 -15.42 -6.40 -8.55
CA LYS A 96 -15.40 -6.75 -9.97
C LYS A 96 -16.09 -5.71 -10.85
N LYS A 97 -17.05 -4.99 -10.29
CA LYS A 97 -17.89 -4.02 -11.03
C LYS A 97 -17.30 -2.61 -11.09
N TYR A 98 -16.32 -2.29 -10.26
CA TYR A 98 -15.76 -0.95 -10.17
C TYR A 98 -14.50 -0.81 -11.03
N SER A 99 -14.47 0.21 -11.87
CA SER A 99 -13.22 0.73 -12.44
C SER A 99 -12.38 1.42 -11.37
N LEU A 100 -11.12 1.71 -11.68
CA LEU A 100 -10.23 2.41 -10.75
C LEU A 100 -10.79 3.78 -10.32
N VAL A 101 -11.34 4.55 -11.27
CA VAL A 101 -11.89 5.89 -11.02
C VAL A 101 -13.14 5.81 -10.14
N GLU A 102 -14.07 4.89 -10.44
CA GLU A 102 -15.26 4.69 -9.65
C GLU A 102 -14.95 4.24 -8.22
N PHE A 103 -13.95 3.35 -8.06
CA PHE A 103 -13.54 2.88 -6.75
C PHE A 103 -12.85 3.97 -5.93
N LEU A 104 -11.98 4.77 -6.53
CA LEU A 104 -11.39 5.96 -5.89
C LEU A 104 -12.48 6.94 -5.42
N THR A 105 -13.44 7.23 -6.30
CA THR A 105 -14.58 8.12 -5.98
C THR A 105 -15.38 7.56 -4.80
N LEU A 106 -15.70 6.27 -4.81
CA LEU A 106 -16.41 5.61 -3.71
C LEU A 106 -15.67 5.70 -2.37
N LEU A 107 -14.35 5.47 -2.37
CA LEU A 107 -13.54 5.54 -1.15
C LEU A 107 -13.51 6.96 -0.57
N ILE A 108 -13.42 7.99 -1.43
CA ILE A 108 -13.36 9.39 -1.02
C ILE A 108 -14.72 9.86 -0.52
N ASP A 109 -15.81 9.63 -1.26
CA ASP A 109 -17.16 10.10 -0.94
C ASP A 109 -17.69 9.55 0.38
N ASN A 110 -17.40 8.29 0.65
CA ASN A 110 -17.79 7.68 1.92
C ASN A 110 -16.77 7.89 3.05
N SER A 111 -15.69 8.63 2.80
CA SER A 111 -14.64 8.92 3.79
C SER A 111 -14.09 7.67 4.51
N TYR A 112 -13.99 6.54 3.81
CA TYR A 112 -13.56 5.27 4.41
C TYR A 112 -12.13 5.32 4.95
N TYR A 113 -11.29 6.20 4.40
CA TYR A 113 -9.90 6.45 4.84
C TYR A 113 -9.79 7.04 6.25
N LYS A 114 -10.85 7.70 6.78
CA LYS A 114 -10.80 8.36 8.10
C LYS A 114 -10.72 7.36 9.26
N LYS A 115 -11.37 6.22 9.15
CA LYS A 115 -11.51 5.24 10.24
C LYS A 115 -10.55 4.07 10.15
N ASN A 116 -9.89 3.87 9.01
CA ASN A 116 -9.04 2.71 8.78
C ASN A 116 -7.76 3.11 8.06
N LYS A 117 -6.63 2.99 8.78
CA LYS A 117 -5.30 3.33 8.24
C LYS A 117 -4.97 2.48 7.01
N THR A 118 -5.30 1.19 7.02
CA THR A 118 -5.04 0.29 5.88
C THR A 118 -5.77 0.77 4.62
N ILE A 119 -7.02 1.25 4.76
CA ILE A 119 -7.80 1.80 3.64
C ILE A 119 -7.22 3.12 3.16
N LYS A 120 -6.70 3.95 4.07
CA LYS A 120 -6.01 5.17 3.69
C LYS A 120 -4.76 4.86 2.86
N ASP A 121 -3.96 3.91 3.29
CA ASP A 121 -2.73 3.51 2.59
C ASP A 121 -3.07 2.87 1.22
N LEU A 122 -4.11 2.05 1.15
CA LEU A 122 -4.65 1.53 -0.12
C LEU A 122 -5.14 2.64 -1.05
N LEU A 123 -5.85 3.64 -0.54
CA LEU A 123 -6.32 4.78 -1.32
C LEU A 123 -5.14 5.55 -1.95
N LEU A 124 -4.06 5.78 -1.20
CA LEU A 124 -2.84 6.42 -1.73
C LEU A 124 -2.20 5.57 -2.84
N ASN A 125 -2.13 4.25 -2.67
CA ASN A 125 -1.62 3.34 -3.71
C ASN A 125 -2.49 3.35 -4.97
N PHE A 126 -3.83 3.45 -4.85
CA PHE A 126 -4.72 3.57 -5.99
C PHE A 126 -4.62 4.93 -6.69
N ILE A 127 -4.36 6.01 -5.96
CA ILE A 127 -4.08 7.32 -6.55
C ILE A 127 -2.78 7.29 -7.35
N GLU A 128 -1.73 6.66 -6.83
CA GLU A 128 -0.48 6.44 -7.57
C GLU A 128 -0.74 5.63 -8.86
N LEU A 129 -1.50 4.54 -8.76
CA LEU A 129 -1.89 3.72 -9.92
C LEU A 129 -2.67 4.54 -10.96
N PHE A 130 -3.55 5.43 -10.52
CA PHE A 130 -4.30 6.32 -11.39
C PHE A 130 -3.35 7.24 -12.18
N PHE A 131 -2.42 7.90 -11.52
CA PHE A 131 -1.43 8.74 -12.19
C PHE A 131 -0.56 7.96 -13.16
N LEU A 132 -0.11 6.76 -12.78
CA LEU A 132 0.68 5.88 -13.63
C LEU A 132 -0.10 5.50 -14.91
N LYS A 133 -1.37 5.11 -14.78
CA LYS A 133 -2.21 4.78 -15.94
C LYS A 133 -2.46 6.01 -16.81
N LYS A 134 -2.78 7.16 -16.22
CA LYS A 134 -2.98 8.42 -16.95
C LYS A 134 -1.71 8.85 -17.70
N TYR A 135 -0.55 8.70 -17.09
CA TYR A 135 0.76 8.99 -17.72
C TYR A 135 1.03 8.11 -18.95
N ASN A 136 0.63 6.84 -18.91
CA ASN A 136 0.86 5.91 -20.02
C ASN A 136 -0.09 6.13 -21.22
N ILE A 137 -1.23 6.76 -21.00
CA ILE A 137 -2.28 6.95 -22.02
C ILE A 137 -2.22 8.36 -22.64
N THR A 138 -1.77 9.36 -21.89
CA THR A 138 -1.81 10.77 -22.33
C THR A 138 -0.56 11.18 -23.11
N ASP A 139 -0.73 12.04 -24.09
CA ASP A 139 0.37 12.70 -24.80
C ASP A 139 1.03 13.78 -23.95
N ASN A 140 0.28 14.45 -23.06
CA ASN A 140 0.80 15.50 -22.18
C ASN A 140 1.34 14.93 -20.86
N LYS A 141 2.43 14.16 -20.96
CA LYS A 141 3.09 13.51 -19.82
C LYS A 141 3.59 14.49 -18.76
N ASN A 142 4.03 15.68 -19.17
CA ASN A 142 4.54 16.70 -18.26
C ASN A 142 3.44 17.22 -17.32
N SER A 143 2.24 17.42 -17.83
CA SER A 143 1.10 17.84 -16.99
C SER A 143 0.75 16.78 -15.93
N VAL A 144 0.70 15.52 -16.32
CA VAL A 144 0.42 14.42 -15.38
C VAL A 144 1.52 14.30 -14.34
N PHE A 145 2.77 14.41 -14.75
CA PHE A 145 3.92 14.38 -13.83
C PHE A 145 3.87 15.54 -12.82
N ASN A 146 3.60 16.76 -13.27
CA ASN A 146 3.50 17.94 -12.41
C ASN A 146 2.35 17.78 -11.39
N ASN A 147 1.18 17.33 -11.83
CA ASN A 147 0.04 17.08 -10.95
C ASN A 147 0.37 15.99 -9.89
N TYR A 148 1.06 14.94 -10.29
CA TYR A 148 1.50 13.91 -9.35
C TYR A 148 2.54 14.44 -8.36
N HIS A 149 3.51 15.22 -8.85
CA HIS A 149 4.52 15.83 -7.98
C HIS A 149 3.90 16.78 -6.95
N GLU A 150 2.96 17.64 -7.36
CA GLU A 150 2.20 18.49 -6.44
C GLU A 150 1.45 17.68 -5.39
N PHE A 151 0.82 16.58 -5.81
CA PHE A 151 0.12 15.68 -4.90
C PHE A 151 1.06 15.06 -3.87
N LEU A 152 2.24 14.59 -4.27
CA LEU A 152 3.25 14.06 -3.36
C LEU A 152 3.76 15.11 -2.37
N LEU A 153 3.99 16.36 -2.81
CA LEU A 153 4.37 17.46 -1.92
C LEU A 153 3.30 17.71 -0.86
N LYS A 154 2.02 17.67 -1.25
CA LYS A 154 0.89 17.85 -0.32
C LYS A 154 0.78 16.68 0.67
N ILE A 155 0.98 15.44 0.25
CA ILE A 155 1.07 14.28 1.15
C ILE A 155 2.18 14.49 2.18
N ASN A 156 3.38 14.88 1.72
CA ASN A 156 4.52 15.09 2.60
C ASN A 156 4.24 16.20 3.63
N ASN A 157 3.64 17.30 3.21
CA ASN A 157 3.24 18.38 4.11
C ASN A 157 2.15 17.95 5.08
N THR A 158 1.15 17.18 4.62
CA THR A 158 0.09 16.61 5.45
C THR A 158 0.68 15.73 6.55
N ASN A 159 1.63 14.88 6.21
CA ASN A 159 2.33 14.03 7.19
C ASN A 159 3.21 14.85 8.15
N LYS A 160 4.00 15.79 7.62
CA LYS A 160 4.95 16.60 8.39
C LYS A 160 4.26 17.49 9.41
N PHE A 161 3.13 18.07 9.05
CA PHE A 161 2.38 19.02 9.87
C PHE A 161 1.14 18.41 10.52
N ASN A 162 0.97 17.10 10.40
CA ASN A 162 -0.17 16.33 10.94
C ASN A 162 -1.53 16.94 10.54
N LEU A 163 -1.66 17.32 9.25
CA LEU A 163 -2.87 17.90 8.70
C LEU A 163 -3.91 16.81 8.37
N ASP A 164 -5.17 17.24 8.16
CA ASP A 164 -6.22 16.33 7.71
C ASP A 164 -6.04 15.95 6.23
N TYR A 165 -6.19 14.68 5.94
CA TYR A 165 -6.18 14.15 4.58
C TYR A 165 -7.46 14.45 3.78
N GLU A 166 -8.52 14.91 4.44
CA GLU A 166 -9.81 15.16 3.78
C GLU A 166 -9.68 16.19 2.66
N SER A 167 -9.09 17.35 2.97
CA SER A 167 -8.87 18.41 1.97
C SER A 167 -8.04 17.93 0.79
N LEU A 168 -7.00 17.12 1.04
CA LEU A 168 -6.16 16.54 0.01
C LEU A 168 -6.95 15.61 -0.95
N PHE A 169 -7.77 14.72 -0.40
CA PHE A 169 -8.54 13.78 -1.21
C PHE A 169 -9.71 14.44 -1.94
N LEU A 170 -10.37 15.42 -1.33
CA LEU A 170 -11.40 16.21 -2.00
C LEU A 170 -10.83 17.06 -3.14
N GLU A 171 -9.67 17.65 -2.95
CA GLU A 171 -8.97 18.38 -4.03
C GLU A 171 -8.57 17.43 -5.16
N PHE A 172 -8.01 16.26 -4.84
CA PHE A 172 -7.69 15.23 -5.84
C PHE A 172 -8.92 14.84 -6.65
N LYS A 173 -10.05 14.57 -5.99
CA LYS A 173 -11.30 14.25 -6.66
C LYS A 173 -11.76 15.37 -7.59
N SER A 174 -11.82 16.60 -7.09
CA SER A 174 -12.38 17.73 -7.84
C SER A 174 -11.53 18.16 -9.03
N LYS A 175 -10.21 18.19 -8.88
CA LYS A 175 -9.30 18.72 -9.90
C LYS A 175 -8.77 17.68 -10.87
N ILE A 176 -8.67 16.42 -10.44
CA ILE A 176 -7.92 15.39 -11.17
C ILE A 176 -8.80 14.26 -11.65
N LEU A 177 -9.78 13.82 -10.86
CA LEU A 177 -10.73 12.78 -11.29
C LEU A 177 -11.84 13.35 -12.16
N ASN A 178 -12.35 14.53 -11.86
CA ASN A 178 -13.49 15.16 -12.55
C ASN A 178 -13.06 16.24 -13.57
N GLY A 179 -11.78 16.55 -13.67
CA GLY A 179 -11.19 17.47 -14.68
C GLY A 179 -10.53 16.68 -15.77
#